data_efb4151737897280068da36c8b0aa8fe
#
_entry.id   efb4151737897280068da36c8b0aa8fe
#
_cell.length_a   1.000
_cell.length_b   1.000
_cell.length_c   1.000
_cell.angle_alpha   90.00
_cell.angle_beta   90.00
_cell.angle_gamma   90.00
#
_symmetry.space_group_name_H-M   'P 1'
#
loop_
_entity.id
_entity.type
_entity.pdbx_description
1 polymer ?
#
loop_
_entity_poly.entity_id
_entity_poly.type
_entity_poly.pdbx_seq_one_letter_code
_entity_poly.pdbx_strand_id
1 'polypeptide(L)'
;LAPDDSGRPQIWVAGGIGVTPFLAWLEALQDAPAQAPDADLYYCVRSRDDDPFVGRLEALTRTLPSVRLHVVSSQQGERLDARRLGARAPGCAQAAVWFCGPHGLLDALRRELAAAGLTGIRIRHEAFDMR
;
A
#
# COMPACT_ATOMS: atom_id res chain seq x y z
N LEU A 1 -4.80 -10.14 10.33
CA LEU A 1 -3.87 -9.43 11.21
C LEU A 1 -3.57 -8.04 10.69
N ALA A 2 -3.80 -7.05 11.50
CA ALA A 2 -3.45 -5.69 11.14
C ALA A 2 -1.95 -5.46 11.34
N PRO A 3 -1.31 -4.61 10.53
CA PRO A 3 0.07 -4.25 10.75
C PRO A 3 0.21 -3.54 12.10
N ASP A 4 1.18 -3.99 12.89
CA ASP A 4 1.42 -3.41 14.21
C ASP A 4 2.79 -2.76 14.24
N ASP A 5 2.87 -1.55 13.70
CA ASP A 5 4.08 -0.76 13.68
C ASP A 5 3.79 0.62 14.28
N SER A 6 3.30 0.62 15.49
CA SER A 6 2.85 1.83 16.18
C SER A 6 3.88 2.94 16.14
N GLY A 7 3.42 4.13 15.77
CA GLY A 7 4.26 5.32 15.73
C GLY A 7 5.15 5.43 14.50
N ARG A 8 5.16 4.43 13.61
CA ARG A 8 5.94 4.46 12.38
C ARG A 8 5.04 4.70 11.19
N PRO A 9 5.45 5.56 10.25
CA PRO A 9 4.71 5.66 8.99
C PRO A 9 4.75 4.31 8.27
N GLN A 10 3.67 3.99 7.58
CA GLN A 10 3.57 2.72 6.88
C GLN A 10 3.35 2.93 5.39
N ILE A 11 3.93 2.05 4.60
CA ILE A 11 3.73 1.99 3.16
C ILE A 11 3.15 0.61 2.89
N TRP A 12 1.96 0.58 2.32
CA TRP A 12 1.28 -0.65 1.94
C TRP A 12 1.24 -0.73 0.42
N VAL A 13 1.66 -1.85 -0.13
CA VAL A 13 1.64 -2.06 -1.59
C VAL A 13 0.88 -3.32 -1.89
N ALA A 14 -0.15 -3.21 -2.72
CA ALA A 14 -0.98 -4.32 -3.13
C ALA A 14 -1.13 -4.36 -4.64
N GLY A 15 -1.22 -5.56 -5.20
CA GLY A 15 -1.48 -5.76 -6.62
C GLY A 15 -2.58 -6.79 -6.82
N GLY A 16 -3.60 -6.43 -7.62
CA GLY A 16 -4.71 -7.33 -7.94
C GLY A 16 -5.42 -7.83 -6.69
N ILE A 17 -5.64 -9.13 -6.61
CA ILE A 17 -6.33 -9.73 -5.46
C ILE A 17 -5.50 -9.67 -4.17
N GLY A 18 -4.23 -9.29 -4.25
CA GLY A 18 -3.39 -9.08 -3.08
C GLY A 18 -3.87 -7.93 -2.19
N VAL A 19 -4.85 -7.17 -2.63
CA VAL A 19 -5.44 -6.11 -1.82
C VAL A 19 -6.34 -6.65 -0.71
N THR A 20 -6.77 -7.91 -0.78
CA THR A 20 -7.77 -8.43 0.15
C THR A 20 -7.36 -8.37 1.63
N PRO A 21 -6.09 -8.64 2.01
CA PRO A 21 -5.70 -8.46 3.43
C PRO A 21 -5.81 -7.00 3.87
N PHE A 22 -5.46 -6.06 3.00
CA PHE A 22 -5.56 -4.63 3.32
C PHE A 22 -7.02 -4.20 3.44
N LEU A 23 -7.90 -4.74 2.61
CA LEU A 23 -9.33 -4.51 2.75
C LEU A 23 -9.82 -4.95 4.12
N ALA A 24 -9.42 -6.14 4.55
CA ALA A 24 -9.83 -6.66 5.85
C ALA A 24 -9.35 -5.75 6.99
N TRP A 25 -8.11 -5.25 6.91
CA TRP A 25 -7.59 -4.32 7.91
C TRP A 25 -8.38 -3.01 7.94
N LEU A 26 -8.67 -2.45 6.76
CA LEU A 26 -9.42 -1.21 6.66
C LEU A 26 -10.85 -1.38 7.17
N GLU A 27 -11.47 -2.52 6.90
CA GLU A 27 -12.81 -2.82 7.40
C GLU A 27 -12.82 -2.93 8.93
N ALA A 28 -11.83 -3.58 9.49
CA ALA A 28 -11.70 -3.70 10.94
C ALA A 28 -11.51 -2.33 11.60
N LEU A 29 -10.79 -1.43 10.95
CA LEU A 29 -10.53 -0.09 11.47
C LEU A 29 -11.76 0.83 11.47
N GLN A 30 -12.83 0.46 10.74
CA GLN A 30 -14.07 1.25 10.76
C GLN A 30 -14.67 1.35 12.16
N ASP A 31 -14.46 0.32 12.98
CA ASP A 31 -14.97 0.30 14.35
C ASP A 31 -14.07 1.04 15.34
N ALA A 32 -12.85 1.34 14.94
CA ALA A 32 -11.87 2.03 15.78
C ALA A 32 -10.99 2.95 14.93
N PRO A 33 -11.56 4.00 14.32
CA PRO A 33 -10.81 4.84 13.38
C PRO A 33 -9.58 5.51 14.00
N ALA A 34 -9.63 5.79 15.30
CA ALA A 34 -8.51 6.41 16.00
C ALA A 34 -7.27 5.51 16.07
N GLN A 35 -7.45 4.21 15.82
CA GLN A 35 -6.35 3.25 15.82
C GLN A 35 -5.70 3.10 14.46
N ALA A 36 -6.23 3.78 13.42
CA ALA A 36 -5.68 3.69 12.08
C ALA A 36 -4.27 4.28 12.05
N PRO A 37 -3.31 3.57 11.45
CA PRO A 37 -1.94 4.07 11.35
C PRO A 37 -1.83 5.20 10.32
N ASP A 38 -0.71 5.91 10.35
CA ASP A 38 -0.34 6.82 9.27
C ASP A 38 0.21 5.95 8.13
N ALA A 39 -0.59 5.75 7.09
CA ALA A 39 -0.24 4.82 6.05
C ALA A 39 -0.59 5.37 4.66
N ASP A 40 0.23 4.99 3.69
CA ASP A 40 -0.06 5.21 2.27
C ASP A 40 -0.25 3.84 1.61
N LEU A 41 -1.43 3.61 1.08
CA LEU A 41 -1.75 2.37 0.36
C LEU A 41 -1.62 2.62 -1.14
N TYR A 42 -0.67 1.95 -1.76
CA TYR A 42 -0.48 1.98 -3.21
C TYR A 42 -1.12 0.72 -3.79
N TYR A 43 -2.25 0.90 -4.45
CA TYR A 43 -2.97 -0.21 -5.07
C TYR A 43 -2.70 -0.22 -6.56
N CYS A 44 -1.90 -1.18 -6.99
CA CYS A 44 -1.47 -1.29 -8.38
C CYS A 44 -2.44 -2.17 -9.16
N VAL A 45 -3.07 -1.59 -10.16
CA VAL A 45 -4.10 -2.25 -10.97
C VAL A 45 -3.81 -2.04 -12.45
N ARG A 46 -4.42 -2.85 -13.27
CA ARG A 46 -4.37 -2.67 -14.71
C ARG A 46 -5.27 -1.51 -15.14
N SER A 47 -6.52 -1.51 -14.68
CA SER A 47 -7.49 -0.49 -15.03
C SER A 47 -8.24 -0.05 -13.79
N ARG A 48 -8.15 1.25 -13.48
CA ARG A 48 -8.86 1.83 -12.35
C ARG A 48 -10.37 1.68 -12.50
N ASP A 49 -10.87 1.85 -13.71
CA ASP A 49 -12.30 1.88 -13.96
C ASP A 49 -12.94 0.49 -13.93
N ASP A 50 -12.15 -0.54 -14.22
CA ASP A 50 -12.63 -1.92 -14.31
C ASP A 50 -12.32 -2.73 -13.06
N ASP A 51 -11.57 -2.17 -12.13
CA ASP A 51 -11.15 -2.91 -10.94
C ASP A 51 -12.29 -2.98 -9.93
N PRO A 52 -12.58 -4.19 -9.40
CA PRO A 52 -13.73 -4.35 -8.50
C PRO A 52 -13.51 -3.81 -7.09
N PHE A 53 -12.26 -3.53 -6.70
CA PHE A 53 -11.95 -3.14 -5.32
C PHE A 53 -11.74 -1.64 -5.12
N VAL A 54 -11.49 -0.88 -6.19
CA VAL A 54 -11.15 0.54 -6.08
C VAL A 54 -12.24 1.33 -5.34
N GLY A 55 -13.49 1.15 -5.74
CA GLY A 55 -14.59 1.86 -5.11
C GLY A 55 -14.74 1.55 -3.62
N ARG A 56 -14.53 0.29 -3.26
CA ARG A 56 -14.60 -0.12 -1.86
C ARG A 56 -13.46 0.50 -1.04
N LEU A 57 -12.26 0.50 -1.61
CA LEU A 57 -11.10 1.13 -0.96
C LEU A 57 -11.31 2.63 -0.76
N GLU A 58 -11.84 3.29 -1.77
CA GLU A 58 -12.13 4.72 -1.68
C GLU A 58 -13.13 5.01 -0.55
N ALA A 59 -14.18 4.20 -0.46
CA ALA A 59 -15.17 4.36 0.59
C ALA A 59 -14.58 4.15 1.98
N LEU A 60 -13.76 3.13 2.15
CA LEU A 60 -13.14 2.79 3.43
C LEU A 60 -12.13 3.86 3.88
N THR A 61 -11.28 4.30 2.96
CA THR A 61 -10.25 5.29 3.32
C THR A 61 -10.83 6.68 3.56
N ARG A 62 -12.01 6.95 3.02
CA ARG A 62 -12.68 8.24 3.27
C ARG A 62 -12.96 8.46 4.75
N THR A 63 -13.19 7.39 5.50
CA THR A 63 -13.46 7.47 6.94
C THR A 63 -12.20 7.32 7.79
N LEU A 64 -11.04 7.13 7.15
CA LEU A 64 -9.75 6.93 7.83
C LEU A 64 -8.74 7.94 7.28
N PRO A 65 -8.79 9.20 7.74
CA PRO A 65 -7.98 10.26 7.11
C PRO A 65 -6.47 10.06 7.23
N SER A 66 -6.01 9.23 8.16
CA SER A 66 -4.60 8.92 8.29
C SER A 66 -4.11 7.87 7.27
N VAL A 67 -5.03 7.23 6.56
CA VAL A 67 -4.72 6.27 5.50
C VAL A 67 -5.03 6.91 4.16
N ARG A 68 -4.02 7.06 3.32
CA ARG A 68 -4.17 7.67 1.99
C ARG A 68 -4.10 6.60 0.93
N LEU A 69 -5.08 6.61 0.04
CA LEU A 69 -5.15 5.66 -1.07
C LEU A 69 -4.54 6.26 -2.33
N HIS A 70 -3.64 5.52 -2.94
CA HIS A 70 -3.04 5.86 -4.23
C HIS A 70 -3.29 4.72 -5.20
N VAL A 71 -4.20 4.91 -6.13
CA VAL A 71 -4.46 3.92 -7.16
C VAL A 71 -3.51 4.16 -8.33
N VAL A 72 -2.75 3.14 -8.68
CA VAL A 72 -1.76 3.21 -9.75
C VAL A 72 -2.24 2.31 -10.88
N SER A 73 -2.71 2.92 -11.97
CA SER A 73 -3.33 2.21 -13.10
C SER A 73 -2.38 2.16 -14.28
N SER A 74 -1.88 0.96 -14.61
CA SER A 74 -0.92 0.79 -15.70
C SER A 74 -1.53 1.09 -17.08
N GLN A 75 -2.80 0.82 -17.25
CA GLN A 75 -3.49 1.11 -18.50
C GLN A 75 -3.57 2.60 -18.79
N GLN A 76 -3.51 3.42 -17.76
CA GLN A 76 -3.52 4.88 -17.87
C GLN A 76 -2.10 5.46 -17.82
N GLY A 77 -1.09 4.63 -18.00
CA GLY A 77 0.30 5.07 -18.04
C GLY A 77 0.92 5.35 -16.68
N GLU A 78 0.24 4.97 -15.60
CA GLU A 78 0.76 5.18 -14.25
C GLU A 78 1.62 4.01 -13.81
N ARG A 79 2.62 4.29 -13.00
CA ARG A 79 3.52 3.27 -12.48
C ARG A 79 3.85 3.56 -11.04
N LEU A 80 4.04 2.50 -10.27
CA LEU A 80 4.62 2.61 -8.93
C LEU A 80 6.12 2.89 -9.12
N ASP A 81 6.52 4.12 -8.91
CA ASP A 81 7.90 4.55 -9.14
C ASP A 81 8.46 5.29 -7.93
N ALA A 82 9.76 5.58 -8.00
CA ALA A 82 10.47 6.26 -6.92
C ALA A 82 9.83 7.61 -6.59
N ARG A 83 9.30 8.30 -7.59
CA ARG A 83 8.67 9.60 -7.40
C ARG A 83 7.42 9.50 -6.53
N ARG A 84 6.55 8.52 -6.82
CA ARG A 84 5.34 8.31 -6.02
C ARG A 84 5.67 7.90 -4.59
N LEU A 85 6.60 6.96 -4.46
CA LEU A 85 7.05 6.52 -3.14
C LEU A 85 7.77 7.63 -2.39
N GLY A 86 8.60 8.39 -3.10
CA GLY A 86 9.40 9.48 -2.54
C GLY A 86 8.61 10.69 -2.14
N ALA A 87 7.36 10.82 -2.59
CA ALA A 87 6.50 11.93 -2.17
C ALA A 87 6.30 11.97 -0.65
N ARG A 88 6.49 10.83 0.01
CA ARG A 88 6.39 10.72 1.48
C ARG A 88 7.74 10.45 2.11
N ALA A 89 8.82 10.71 1.38
CA ALA A 89 10.18 10.36 1.82
C ALA A 89 10.62 11.00 3.14
N PRO A 90 10.28 12.24 3.47
CA PRO A 90 10.66 12.77 4.78
C PRO A 90 10.08 11.89 5.89
N GLY A 91 10.97 11.21 6.61
CA GLY A 91 10.59 10.27 7.64
C GLY A 91 10.36 8.85 7.16
N CYS A 92 10.33 8.61 5.84
CA CYS A 92 10.07 7.27 5.30
C CYS A 92 11.25 6.32 5.46
N ALA A 93 12.45 6.81 5.79
CA ALA A 93 13.56 5.94 6.14
C ALA A 93 13.23 5.01 7.30
N GLN A 94 12.26 5.40 8.12
CA GLN A 94 11.77 4.61 9.25
C GLN A 94 10.46 3.91 8.94
N ALA A 95 9.99 3.95 7.70
CA ALA A 95 8.70 3.39 7.34
C ALA A 95 8.69 1.86 7.43
N ALA A 96 7.57 1.32 7.83
CA ALA A 96 7.30 -0.11 7.72
C ALA A 96 6.61 -0.36 6.38
N VAL A 97 7.13 -1.28 5.59
CA VAL A 97 6.60 -1.59 4.27
C VAL A 97 5.94 -2.97 4.29
N TRP A 98 4.68 -3.00 3.90
CA TRP A 98 3.90 -4.24 3.80
C TRP A 98 3.50 -4.46 2.36
N PHE A 99 3.63 -5.70 1.90
CA PHE A 99 3.40 -6.04 0.50
C PHE A 99 2.51 -7.27 0.39
N CYS A 100 1.57 -7.23 -0.56
CA CYS A 100 0.84 -8.42 -0.99
C CYS A 100 0.51 -8.28 -2.47
N GLY A 101 1.05 -9.19 -3.28
CA GLY A 101 0.86 -9.17 -4.73
C GLY A 101 1.81 -10.10 -5.46
N PRO A 102 1.85 -10.00 -6.77
CA PRO A 102 2.71 -10.87 -7.57
C PRO A 102 4.19 -10.50 -7.45
N HIS A 103 5.06 -11.49 -7.71
CA HIS A 103 6.52 -11.32 -7.58
C HIS A 103 7.10 -10.20 -8.45
N GLY A 104 6.57 -10.02 -9.65
CA GLY A 104 7.04 -8.94 -10.52
C GLY A 104 6.84 -7.56 -9.92
N LEU A 105 5.73 -7.37 -9.22
CA LEU A 105 5.47 -6.13 -8.53
C LEU A 105 6.41 -5.96 -7.33
N LEU A 106 6.69 -7.04 -6.63
CA LEU A 106 7.63 -6.99 -5.51
C LEU A 106 9.04 -6.60 -5.97
N ASP A 107 9.50 -7.16 -7.08
CA ASP A 107 10.80 -6.81 -7.64
C ASP A 107 10.85 -5.34 -8.05
N ALA A 108 9.78 -4.86 -8.68
CA ALA A 108 9.67 -3.45 -9.04
C ALA A 108 9.70 -2.56 -7.80
N LEU A 109 8.97 -2.95 -6.76
CA LEU A 109 8.92 -2.20 -5.50
C LEU A 109 10.33 -2.08 -4.89
N ARG A 110 11.08 -3.16 -4.87
CA ARG A 110 12.45 -3.14 -4.33
C ARG A 110 13.34 -2.17 -5.08
N ARG A 111 13.26 -2.18 -6.42
CA ARG A 111 14.05 -1.27 -7.24
C ARG A 111 13.65 0.19 -6.99
N GLU A 112 12.35 0.44 -6.90
CA GLU A 112 11.87 1.81 -6.74
C GLU A 112 12.13 2.36 -5.34
N LEU A 113 12.08 1.52 -4.32
CA LEU A 113 12.47 1.94 -2.97
C LEU A 113 13.94 2.33 -2.93
N ALA A 114 14.80 1.53 -3.55
CA ALA A 114 16.22 1.85 -3.63
C ALA A 114 16.45 3.16 -4.38
N ALA A 115 15.75 3.36 -5.50
CA ALA A 115 15.88 4.58 -6.30
C ALA A 115 15.37 5.81 -5.54
N ALA A 116 14.41 5.62 -4.63
CA ALA A 116 13.89 6.69 -3.79
C ALA A 116 14.79 7.01 -2.59
N GLY A 117 15.90 6.28 -2.45
CA GLY A 117 16.80 6.45 -1.31
C GLY A 117 16.35 5.73 -0.06
N LEU A 118 15.36 4.86 -0.17
CA LEU A 118 14.80 4.10 0.95
C LEU A 118 15.45 2.72 1.02
N THR A 119 16.78 2.69 1.06
CA THR A 119 17.53 1.45 1.13
C THR A 119 17.52 0.87 2.54
N GLY A 120 17.65 -0.45 2.62
CA GLY A 120 17.69 -1.13 3.91
C GLY A 120 16.33 -1.34 4.55
N ILE A 121 15.25 -0.92 3.88
CA ILE A 121 13.91 -1.13 4.39
C ILE A 121 13.52 -2.59 4.22
N ARG A 122 13.06 -3.19 5.31
CA ARG A 122 12.54 -4.53 5.29
C ARG A 122 11.11 -4.51 4.74
N ILE A 123 10.86 -5.30 3.70
CA ILE A 123 9.52 -5.47 3.17
C ILE A 123 8.87 -6.67 3.85
N ARG A 124 7.73 -6.43 4.47
CA ARG A 124 6.96 -7.47 5.14
C ARG A 124 5.89 -7.99 4.21
N HIS A 125 5.80 -9.31 4.14
CA HIS A 125 4.78 -9.96 3.33
C HIS A 125 3.62 -10.36 4.21
N GLU A 126 2.40 -10.17 3.72
CA GLU A 126 1.26 -10.80 4.34
C GLU A 126 1.42 -12.32 4.21
N ALA A 127 1.05 -13.06 5.25
CA ALA A 127 1.11 -14.53 5.25
C ALA A 127 0.07 -15.15 4.30
N PHE A 128 -0.29 -14.43 3.29
CA PHE A 128 -1.29 -14.75 2.31
C PHE A 128 -0.62 -15.27 1.06
N ASP A 129 -0.93 -16.48 0.66
CA ASP A 129 -0.27 -17.13 -0.44
C ASP A 129 -0.85 -16.71 -1.78
N MET A 130 -0.09 -15.89 -2.50
CA MET A 130 -0.47 -15.38 -3.81
C MET A 130 0.14 -16.26 -4.90
N ARG A 131 -0.64 -17.19 -5.40
CA ARG A 131 -0.21 -18.07 -6.49
C ARG A 131 -0.87 -17.73 -7.81
#